data_615fbd2f01183b02a3a52d5f4b760d99
#
_entry.id   615fbd2f01183b02a3a52d5f4b760d99
#
_cell.length_a   1.000
_cell.length_b   1.000
_cell.length_c   1.000
_cell.angle_alpha   90.00
_cell.angle_beta   90.00
_cell.angle_gamma   90.00
#
_symmetry.space_group_name_H-M   'P 1'
#
loop_
_entity.id
_entity.type
_entity.pdbx_description
1 polymer ?
#
loop_
_entity_poly.entity_id
_entity_poly.type
_entity_poly.pdbx_seq_one_letter_code
_entity_poly.pdbx_strand_id
1 'polypeptide(L)'
;MIELRRAVPEDLDCLFEAANSAFAGSTVSGKGPRWKRSREFLGDCLAEQECWCILLDGRTVGGLILFPQPDCLWLEGAFVEAGHQGEGIGQQALGELLRRYPEATWRLKTPAADKRDCHFYEKLGFARTGTEAGHGGQEFALYEKKIF
;
A
#
# COMPACT_ATOMS: atom_id res chain seq x y z
N MET A 1 16.89 4.49 -9.79
CA MET A 1 17.11 3.94 -8.44
C MET A 1 16.06 4.46 -7.49
N ILE A 2 15.45 3.58 -6.72
CA ILE A 2 14.41 3.98 -5.78
C ILE A 2 14.97 4.10 -4.37
N GLU A 3 14.29 4.90 -3.57
CA GLU A 3 14.65 5.17 -2.19
C GLU A 3 13.38 5.28 -1.36
N LEU A 4 13.41 4.82 -0.12
CA LEU A 4 12.31 5.00 0.83
C LEU A 4 12.68 6.09 1.82
N ARG A 5 11.77 7.04 2.02
CA ARG A 5 11.92 8.08 3.03
C ARG A 5 10.66 8.14 3.89
N ARG A 6 10.85 8.25 5.19
CA ARG A 6 9.71 8.40 6.09
C ARG A 6 8.94 9.66 5.71
N ALA A 7 7.65 9.53 5.51
CA ALA A 7 6.81 10.65 5.11
C ALA A 7 6.48 11.56 6.30
N VAL A 8 6.37 12.85 6.02
CA VAL A 8 5.98 13.88 6.98
C VAL A 8 4.73 14.57 6.47
N PRO A 9 4.00 15.35 7.33
CA PRO A 9 2.77 15.99 6.89
C PRO A 9 2.90 16.86 5.63
N GLU A 10 4.06 17.43 5.39
CA GLU A 10 4.33 18.25 4.21
C GLU A 10 4.31 17.44 2.90
N ASP A 11 4.38 16.12 2.99
CA ASP A 11 4.33 15.24 1.82
C ASP A 11 2.91 14.94 1.35
N LEU A 12 1.88 15.48 2.03
CA LEU A 12 0.50 15.15 1.76
C LEU A 12 0.10 15.36 0.29
N ASP A 13 0.45 16.52 -0.29
CA ASP A 13 0.04 16.81 -1.66
C ASP A 13 0.66 15.83 -2.67
N CYS A 14 1.95 15.55 -2.53
CA CYS A 14 2.64 14.62 -3.43
C CYS A 14 2.08 13.22 -3.31
N LEU A 15 1.83 12.77 -2.08
CA LEU A 15 1.31 11.43 -1.84
C LEU A 15 -0.13 11.31 -2.33
N PHE A 16 -0.95 12.34 -2.11
CA PHE A 16 -2.33 12.32 -2.55
C PHE A 16 -2.43 12.29 -4.08
N GLU A 17 -1.61 13.08 -4.77
CA GLU A 17 -1.54 13.06 -6.23
C GLU A 17 -1.11 11.69 -6.76
N ALA A 18 -0.09 11.10 -6.15
CA ALA A 18 0.38 9.77 -6.57
C ALA A 18 -0.70 8.72 -6.35
N ALA A 19 -1.42 8.78 -5.23
CA ALA A 19 -2.49 7.84 -4.94
C ALA A 19 -3.65 7.98 -5.94
N ASN A 20 -4.06 9.21 -6.23
CA ASN A 20 -5.12 9.45 -7.21
C ASN A 20 -4.72 8.94 -8.59
N SER A 21 -3.49 9.21 -9.01
CA SER A 21 -2.97 8.72 -10.27
C SER A 21 -2.95 7.19 -10.31
N ALA A 22 -2.50 6.56 -9.23
CA ALA A 22 -2.39 5.11 -9.16
C ALA A 22 -3.73 4.40 -9.36
N PHE A 23 -4.81 4.97 -8.85
CA PHE A 23 -6.12 4.33 -8.86
C PHE A 23 -7.10 4.92 -9.88
N ALA A 24 -6.67 5.90 -10.67
CA ALA A 24 -7.55 6.55 -11.65
C ALA A 24 -8.13 5.57 -12.66
N GLY A 25 -7.37 4.52 -13.00
CA GLY A 25 -7.81 3.50 -13.95
C GLY A 25 -8.42 2.27 -13.32
N SER A 26 -8.65 2.28 -12.00
CA SER A 26 -9.16 1.10 -11.31
C SER A 26 -10.60 0.83 -11.71
N THR A 27 -10.86 -0.43 -12.13
CA THR A 27 -12.20 -0.87 -12.49
C THR A 27 -12.88 -1.64 -11.36
N VAL A 28 -12.20 -1.81 -10.22
CA VAL A 28 -12.73 -2.57 -9.12
C VAL A 28 -13.76 -1.74 -8.37
N SER A 29 -15.03 -1.91 -8.75
CA SER A 29 -16.26 -1.42 -8.12
C SER A 29 -16.28 0.04 -7.62
N GLY A 30 -15.39 0.88 -8.06
CA GLY A 30 -15.37 2.30 -7.70
C GLY A 30 -15.11 2.59 -6.22
N LYS A 31 -14.77 1.58 -5.44
CA LYS A 31 -14.60 1.72 -4.00
C LYS A 31 -13.17 1.40 -3.60
N GLY A 32 -12.27 2.32 -3.91
CA GLY A 32 -10.90 2.21 -3.46
C GLY A 32 -10.78 2.43 -1.96
N PRO A 33 -9.57 2.29 -1.42
CA PRO A 33 -9.30 2.58 -0.01
C PRO A 33 -9.72 4.00 0.37
N ARG A 34 -10.03 4.20 1.65
CA ARG A 34 -10.47 5.52 2.11
C ARG A 34 -9.45 6.62 1.83
N TRP A 35 -8.17 6.33 1.97
CA TRP A 35 -7.11 7.29 1.72
C TRP A 35 -7.06 7.76 0.26
N LYS A 36 -7.56 6.95 -0.67
CA LYS A 36 -7.68 7.36 -2.07
C LYS A 36 -8.77 8.40 -2.25
N ARG A 37 -9.86 8.29 -1.48
CA ARG A 37 -11.04 9.13 -1.65
C ARG A 37 -11.02 10.37 -0.78
N SER A 38 -10.16 10.42 0.21
CA SER A 38 -10.16 11.48 1.20
C SER A 38 -8.76 11.98 1.49
N ARG A 39 -8.49 13.21 1.07
CA ARG A 39 -7.25 13.88 1.40
C ARG A 39 -7.10 14.05 2.90
N GLU A 40 -8.21 14.31 3.60
CA GLU A 40 -8.23 14.43 5.05
C GLU A 40 -7.80 13.12 5.73
N PHE A 41 -8.31 12.00 5.24
CA PHE A 41 -7.93 10.71 5.82
C PHE A 41 -6.44 10.43 5.64
N LEU A 42 -5.89 10.76 4.47
CA LEU A 42 -4.45 10.59 4.24
C LEU A 42 -3.65 11.51 5.16
N GLY A 43 -4.12 12.73 5.37
CA GLY A 43 -3.49 13.65 6.32
C GLY A 43 -3.46 13.10 7.73
N ASP A 44 -4.55 12.47 8.16
CA ASP A 44 -4.61 11.82 9.47
C ASP A 44 -3.61 10.65 9.54
N CYS A 45 -3.48 9.89 8.48
CA CYS A 45 -2.49 8.81 8.43
C CYS A 45 -1.07 9.34 8.56
N LEU A 46 -0.77 10.46 7.90
CA LEU A 46 0.55 11.07 8.01
C LEU A 46 0.85 11.55 9.43
N ALA A 47 -0.16 12.04 10.13
CA ALA A 47 0.00 12.55 11.49
C ALA A 47 0.07 11.44 12.53
N GLU A 48 -0.67 10.35 12.36
CA GLU A 48 -0.89 9.36 13.40
C GLU A 48 -0.36 7.96 13.10
N GLN A 49 -0.09 7.66 11.84
CA GLN A 49 0.35 6.34 11.42
C GLN A 49 1.76 6.42 10.83
N GLU A 50 2.23 5.31 10.31
CA GLU A 50 3.55 5.26 9.70
C GLU A 50 3.40 5.25 8.18
N CYS A 51 3.90 6.30 7.54
CA CYS A 51 3.84 6.44 6.08
C CYS A 51 5.24 6.61 5.51
N TRP A 52 5.44 6.08 4.30
CA TRP A 52 6.71 6.15 3.60
C TRP A 52 6.49 6.68 2.19
N CYS A 53 7.38 7.58 1.76
CA CYS A 53 7.42 8.01 0.37
C CYS A 53 8.32 7.08 -0.42
N ILE A 54 7.88 6.71 -1.62
CA ILE A 54 8.72 6.01 -2.58
C ILE A 54 9.28 7.07 -3.51
N LEU A 55 10.60 7.23 -3.51
CA LEU A 55 11.28 8.23 -4.34
C LEU A 55 11.97 7.56 -5.51
N LEU A 56 11.83 8.16 -6.69
CA LEU A 56 12.60 7.77 -7.87
C LEU A 56 13.41 8.99 -8.29
N ASP A 57 14.73 8.87 -8.15
CA ASP A 57 15.66 9.96 -8.45
C ASP A 57 15.26 11.26 -7.74
N GLY A 58 14.89 11.14 -6.47
CA GLY A 58 14.55 12.26 -5.62
C GLY A 58 13.12 12.77 -5.71
N ARG A 59 12.29 12.20 -6.58
CA ARG A 59 10.89 12.62 -6.75
C ARG A 59 9.95 11.56 -6.22
N THR A 60 8.92 11.97 -5.48
CA THR A 60 7.91 11.07 -4.95
C THR A 60 7.07 10.51 -6.09
N VAL A 61 7.08 9.18 -6.23
CA VAL A 61 6.29 8.48 -7.25
C VAL A 61 5.27 7.52 -6.64
N GLY A 62 5.26 7.37 -5.33
CA GLY A 62 4.31 6.50 -4.66
C GLY A 62 4.46 6.55 -3.16
N GLY A 63 3.76 5.65 -2.47
CA GLY A 63 3.80 5.61 -1.03
C GLY A 63 3.40 4.27 -0.45
N LEU A 64 3.74 4.10 0.82
CA LEU A 64 3.39 2.93 1.61
C LEU A 64 2.80 3.43 2.91
N ILE A 65 1.64 2.90 3.31
CA ILE A 65 0.93 3.31 4.52
C ILE A 65 0.79 2.11 5.44
N LEU A 66 1.34 2.24 6.64
CA LEU A 66 1.32 1.19 7.66
C LEU A 66 0.51 1.62 8.85
N PHE A 67 -0.28 0.69 9.39
CA PHE A 67 -0.95 0.85 10.66
C PHE A 67 -0.32 -0.15 11.64
N PRO A 68 0.70 0.27 12.42
CA PRO A 68 1.30 -0.63 13.40
C PRO A 68 0.28 -1.05 14.44
N GLN A 69 0.23 -2.35 14.73
CA GLN A 69 -0.69 -2.93 15.69
C GLN A 69 0.10 -3.79 16.68
N PRO A 70 -0.49 -4.14 17.84
CA PRO A 70 0.27 -4.89 18.86
C PRO A 70 0.89 -6.20 18.38
N ASP A 71 0.22 -6.89 17.44
CA ASP A 71 0.64 -8.22 17.00
C ASP A 71 1.06 -8.27 15.53
N CYS A 72 0.98 -7.16 14.81
CA CYS A 72 1.35 -7.17 13.40
C CYS A 72 1.57 -5.76 12.87
N LEU A 73 2.16 -5.68 11.68
CA LEU A 73 2.19 -4.47 10.89
C LEU A 73 1.12 -4.63 9.81
N TRP A 74 0.10 -3.78 9.86
CA TRP A 74 -0.97 -3.81 8.87
C TRP A 74 -0.60 -2.87 7.73
N LEU A 75 -0.49 -3.43 6.53
CA LEU A 75 -0.24 -2.62 5.34
C LEU A 75 -1.57 -2.10 4.80
N GLU A 76 -1.83 -0.83 5.05
CA GLU A 76 -3.09 -0.21 4.65
C GLU A 76 -3.08 0.17 3.17
N GLY A 77 -1.93 0.59 2.64
CA GLY A 77 -1.84 0.99 1.26
C GLY A 77 -0.43 0.88 0.70
N ALA A 78 -0.36 0.53 -0.59
CA ALA A 78 0.88 0.53 -1.35
C ALA A 78 0.49 0.98 -2.76
N PHE A 79 1.10 2.05 -3.24
CA PHE A 79 0.72 2.62 -4.53
C PHE A 79 1.90 3.26 -5.24
N VAL A 80 1.86 3.21 -6.57
CA VAL A 80 2.82 3.87 -7.45
C VAL A 80 2.02 4.60 -8.51
N GLU A 81 2.40 5.84 -8.83
CA GLU A 81 1.66 6.64 -9.82
C GLU A 81 1.59 5.92 -11.18
N ALA A 82 0.54 6.24 -11.94
CA ALA A 82 0.23 5.51 -13.17
C ALA A 82 1.38 5.47 -14.17
N GLY A 83 2.12 6.56 -14.31
CA GLY A 83 3.23 6.64 -15.26
C GLY A 83 4.41 5.75 -14.93
N HIS A 84 4.47 5.21 -13.75
CA HIS A 84 5.58 4.36 -13.30
C HIS A 84 5.17 2.96 -12.91
N GLN A 85 3.94 2.57 -13.19
CA GLN A 85 3.48 1.21 -12.93
C GLN A 85 4.07 0.24 -13.96
N GLY A 86 4.26 -1.01 -13.55
CA GLY A 86 4.82 -2.02 -14.43
C GLY A 86 6.35 -2.01 -14.53
N GLU A 87 7.02 -1.16 -13.75
CA GLU A 87 8.49 -1.04 -13.75
C GLU A 87 9.14 -1.73 -12.56
N GLY A 88 8.36 -2.40 -11.73
CA GLY A 88 8.90 -3.10 -10.56
C GLY A 88 9.16 -2.20 -9.36
N ILE A 89 8.78 -0.92 -9.42
CA ILE A 89 9.04 0.03 -8.34
C ILE A 89 8.32 -0.36 -7.05
N GLY A 90 7.05 -0.70 -7.14
CA GLY A 90 6.28 -1.11 -5.97
C GLY A 90 6.86 -2.35 -5.30
N GLN A 91 7.28 -3.31 -6.11
CA GLN A 91 7.87 -4.55 -5.62
C GLN A 91 9.21 -4.30 -4.92
N GLN A 92 10.06 -3.45 -5.50
CA GLN A 92 11.31 -3.06 -4.88
C GLN A 92 11.09 -2.31 -3.57
N ALA A 93 10.15 -1.36 -3.58
CA ALA A 93 9.87 -0.53 -2.41
C ALA A 93 9.34 -1.36 -1.25
N LEU A 94 8.32 -2.19 -1.51
CA LEU A 94 7.76 -3.01 -0.44
C LEU A 94 8.76 -4.06 0.04
N GLY A 95 9.53 -4.64 -0.87
CA GLY A 95 10.59 -5.57 -0.51
C GLY A 95 11.61 -4.93 0.42
N GLU A 96 12.00 -3.68 0.14
CA GLU A 96 12.92 -2.94 0.99
C GLU A 96 12.32 -2.66 2.37
N LEU A 97 11.04 -2.28 2.40
CA LEU A 97 10.37 -2.02 3.67
C LEU A 97 10.25 -3.28 4.53
N LEU A 98 9.93 -4.41 3.89
CA LEU A 98 9.86 -5.69 4.60
C LEU A 98 11.18 -6.03 5.29
N ARG A 99 12.31 -5.71 4.66
CA ARG A 99 13.63 -5.99 5.23
C ARG A 99 13.96 -5.10 6.43
N ARG A 100 13.26 -3.99 6.59
CA ARG A 100 13.49 -3.09 7.72
C ARG A 100 12.80 -3.55 9.00
N TYR A 101 11.95 -4.57 8.92
CA TYR A 101 11.22 -5.12 10.07
C TYR A 101 11.45 -6.63 10.13
N PRO A 102 12.66 -7.08 10.49
CA PRO A 102 13.06 -8.48 10.30
C PRO A 102 12.31 -9.50 11.16
N GLU A 103 11.59 -9.07 12.18
CA GLU A 103 10.85 -10.00 13.03
C GLU A 103 9.35 -9.71 13.05
N ALA A 104 8.87 -8.98 12.04
CA ALA A 104 7.48 -8.58 12.00
C ALA A 104 6.58 -9.62 11.35
N THR A 105 5.33 -9.63 11.78
CA THR A 105 4.25 -10.28 11.05
C THR A 105 3.52 -9.19 10.28
N TRP A 106 3.39 -9.36 8.98
CA TRP A 106 2.71 -8.41 8.10
C TRP A 106 1.35 -8.96 7.71
N ARG A 107 0.34 -8.10 7.73
CA ARG A 107 -1.00 -8.46 7.29
C ARG A 107 -1.58 -7.37 6.42
N LEU A 108 -2.43 -7.77 5.48
CA LEU A 108 -3.13 -6.84 4.61
C LEU A 108 -4.39 -7.49 4.06
N LYS A 109 -5.25 -6.68 3.44
CA LYS A 109 -6.34 -7.17 2.63
C LYS A 109 -6.41 -6.38 1.33
N THR A 110 -6.88 -7.02 0.28
CA THR A 110 -7.09 -6.40 -1.02
C THR A 110 -8.33 -7.01 -1.66
N PRO A 111 -9.04 -6.27 -2.54
CA PRO A 111 -10.21 -6.84 -3.19
C PRO A 111 -9.85 -8.15 -3.89
N ALA A 112 -10.62 -9.21 -3.61
CA ALA A 112 -10.35 -10.52 -4.20
C ALA A 112 -10.48 -10.50 -5.71
N ALA A 113 -11.29 -9.59 -6.26
CA ALA A 113 -11.44 -9.43 -7.70
C ALA A 113 -10.25 -8.77 -8.38
N ASP A 114 -9.38 -8.10 -7.62
CA ASP A 114 -8.21 -7.45 -8.16
C ASP A 114 -7.05 -8.45 -8.28
N LYS A 115 -7.05 -9.20 -9.37
CA LYS A 115 -6.06 -10.27 -9.58
C LYS A 115 -4.64 -9.75 -9.68
N ARG A 116 -4.47 -8.55 -10.22
CA ARG A 116 -3.15 -7.94 -10.36
C ARG A 116 -2.56 -7.65 -8.98
N ASP A 117 -3.36 -7.09 -8.08
CA ASP A 117 -2.92 -6.76 -6.74
C ASP A 117 -2.64 -8.03 -5.93
N CYS A 118 -3.53 -9.02 -6.02
CA CYS A 118 -3.31 -10.31 -5.38
C CYS A 118 -1.98 -10.93 -5.81
N HIS A 119 -1.73 -10.92 -7.12
CA HIS A 119 -0.49 -11.48 -7.66
C HIS A 119 0.74 -10.70 -7.18
N PHE A 120 0.63 -9.38 -7.07
CA PHE A 120 1.70 -8.53 -6.57
C PHE A 120 2.15 -8.95 -5.17
N TYR A 121 1.20 -9.17 -4.26
CA TYR A 121 1.53 -9.58 -2.90
C TYR A 121 2.03 -11.02 -2.83
N GLU A 122 1.46 -11.91 -3.63
CA GLU A 122 1.92 -13.30 -3.67
C GLU A 122 3.36 -13.42 -4.13
N LYS A 123 3.77 -12.60 -5.08
CA LYS A 123 5.16 -12.55 -5.54
C LYS A 123 6.12 -12.12 -4.44
N LEU A 124 5.65 -11.33 -3.50
CA LEU A 124 6.47 -10.86 -2.38
C LEU A 124 6.48 -11.84 -1.22
N GLY A 125 5.83 -12.98 -1.38
CA GLY A 125 5.84 -14.04 -0.36
C GLY A 125 4.68 -13.99 0.62
N PHE A 126 3.67 -13.14 0.36
CA PHE A 126 2.47 -13.13 1.17
C PHE A 126 1.62 -14.36 0.84
N ALA A 127 1.06 -15.00 1.85
CA ALA A 127 0.19 -16.15 1.67
C ALA A 127 -1.25 -15.76 1.99
N ARG A 128 -2.17 -16.19 1.13
CA ARG A 128 -3.59 -15.94 1.37
C ARG A 128 -4.07 -16.78 2.53
N THR A 129 -4.65 -16.15 3.54
CA THR A 129 -5.11 -16.82 4.76
C THR A 129 -6.62 -16.96 4.83
N GLY A 130 -7.37 -16.24 4.00
CA GLY A 130 -8.82 -16.33 4.01
C GLY A 130 -9.45 -15.22 3.21
N THR A 131 -10.73 -15.00 3.48
CA THR A 131 -11.50 -13.94 2.84
C THR A 131 -12.34 -13.21 3.88
N GLU A 132 -12.75 -11.99 3.56
CA GLU A 132 -13.59 -11.18 4.41
C GLU A 132 -14.65 -10.50 3.54
N ALA A 133 -15.89 -10.52 3.98
CA ALA A 133 -16.96 -9.86 3.25
C ALA A 133 -16.90 -8.34 3.46
N GLY A 134 -17.07 -7.58 2.37
CA GLY A 134 -17.20 -6.14 2.43
C GLY A 134 -18.62 -5.71 2.07
N HIS A 135 -18.78 -4.40 1.85
CA HIS A 135 -20.07 -3.85 1.48
C HIS A 135 -20.42 -4.17 0.03
N GLY A 136 -21.72 -4.32 -0.25
CA GLY A 136 -22.20 -4.46 -1.62
C GLY A 136 -21.76 -5.72 -2.32
N GLY A 137 -21.55 -6.80 -1.59
CA GLY A 137 -21.14 -8.08 -2.18
C GLY A 137 -19.65 -8.15 -2.49
N GLN A 138 -18.88 -7.14 -2.11
CA GLN A 138 -17.43 -7.15 -2.30
C GLN A 138 -16.79 -8.15 -1.36
N GLU A 139 -15.75 -8.81 -1.84
CA GLU A 139 -14.99 -9.77 -1.04
C GLU A 139 -13.52 -9.34 -1.03
N PHE A 140 -12.90 -9.41 0.13
CA PHE A 140 -11.47 -9.12 0.29
C PHE A 140 -10.69 -10.41 0.51
N ALA A 141 -9.53 -10.50 -0.13
CA ALA A 141 -8.56 -11.55 0.13
C ALA A 141 -7.66 -11.08 1.27
N LEU A 142 -7.47 -11.94 2.26
CA LEU A 142 -6.61 -11.66 3.40
C LEU A 142 -5.25 -12.30 3.18
N TYR A 143 -4.19 -11.55 3.45
CA TYR A 143 -2.82 -12.01 3.25
C TYR A 143 -1.97 -11.81 4.49
N GLU A 144 -1.01 -12.69 4.68
CA GLU A 144 -0.08 -12.63 5.80
C GLU A 144 1.32 -13.03 5.36
N LYS A 145 2.33 -12.38 5.93
CA LYS A 145 3.72 -12.76 5.73
C LYS A 145 4.47 -12.61 7.05
N LYS A 146 5.17 -13.65 7.45
CA LYS A 146 6.04 -13.62 8.64
C LYS A 146 7.48 -13.52 8.20
N ILE A 147 8.20 -12.54 8.75
CA ILE A 147 9.59 -12.24 8.38
C ILE A 147 10.57 -12.87 9.40
N PHE A 148 10.31 -14.08 9.83
CA PHE A 148 11.22 -14.74 10.78
C PHE A 148 11.14 -16.25 10.68
#